data_d44be12e3f22355790aa404e5403da40
#
_entry.id   d44be12e3f22355790aa404e5403da40
#
_cell.length_a   1.000
_cell.length_b   1.000
_cell.length_c   1.000
_cell.angle_alpha   90.00
_cell.angle_beta   90.00
_cell.angle_gamma   90.00
#
_symmetry.space_group_name_H-M   'P 1'
#
loop_
_entity.id
_entity.type
_entity.pdbx_description
1 polymer ?
#
loop_
_entity_poly.entity_id
_entity_poly.type
_entity_poly.pdbx_seq_one_letter_code
_entity_poly.pdbx_strand_id
1 'polypeptide(L)'
;MAEERFSRGSFIKFGAALGVGTSAALAAGCGGGEKAEEEGPTAGEGAVKGASESNEAGGANDGVAQVESGGTIAQESDVPRGSAVEFTDEETGQQAVLVHLEGGDFASYSAICTHRQCVVGYSDGNLACPCHGSVFDPASGGAVVNGPATQPLLEIPVEVRDGEIIRA
;
A
#
# COMPACT_ATOMS: atom_id res chain seq x y z
N MET A 1 0.11 -29.55 -39.47
CA MET A 1 -0.07 -28.46 -40.44
C MET A 1 -1.49 -27.96 -40.29
N ALA A 2 -1.66 -26.87 -39.55
CA ALA A 2 -2.76 -25.92 -39.65
C ALA A 2 -2.44 -24.79 -38.65
N GLU A 3 -1.94 -23.70 -39.21
CA GLU A 3 -1.73 -22.44 -38.46
C GLU A 3 -3.06 -21.74 -38.36
N GLU A 4 -3.60 -21.57 -37.17
CA GLU A 4 -4.72 -20.68 -36.95
C GLU A 4 -4.21 -19.29 -36.51
N ARG A 5 -4.25 -18.40 -37.46
CA ARG A 5 -3.98 -16.95 -37.26
C ARG A 5 -5.18 -16.32 -36.56
N PHE A 6 -5.02 -15.92 -35.31
CA PHE A 6 -6.00 -15.06 -34.66
C PHE A 6 -5.88 -13.63 -35.16
N SER A 7 -6.93 -13.18 -35.84
CA SER A 7 -7.12 -11.87 -36.41
C SER A 7 -7.38 -10.82 -35.32
N ARG A 8 -6.57 -9.78 -35.35
CA ARG A 8 -6.81 -8.52 -34.63
C ARG A 8 -7.82 -7.70 -35.39
N GLY A 9 -8.91 -7.31 -34.75
CA GLY A 9 -9.78 -6.29 -35.29
C GLY A 9 -11.15 -6.23 -34.66
N SER A 10 -11.36 -5.31 -33.76
CA SER A 10 -12.62 -4.60 -33.69
C SER A 10 -12.44 -3.28 -32.94
N PHE A 11 -12.28 -2.23 -33.72
CA PHE A 11 -12.46 -0.85 -33.27
C PHE A 11 -13.95 -0.57 -33.14
N ILE A 12 -14.43 -0.25 -31.96
CA ILE A 12 -15.74 0.37 -31.76
C ILE A 12 -15.54 1.84 -31.44
N LYS A 13 -15.80 2.69 -32.43
CA LYS A 13 -15.98 4.13 -32.27
C LYS A 13 -17.41 4.40 -31.83
N PHE A 14 -17.61 5.05 -30.71
CA PHE A 14 -18.81 5.82 -30.34
C PHE A 14 -18.30 7.07 -29.66
N GLY A 15 -18.52 8.27 -30.11
CA GLY A 15 -19.76 8.92 -30.48
C GLY A 15 -19.90 10.08 -29.51
N ALA A 16 -19.54 11.32 -29.95
CA ALA A 16 -19.64 12.56 -29.20
C ALA A 16 -21.09 12.90 -28.86
N ALA A 17 -21.33 13.41 -27.64
CA ALA A 17 -22.52 14.19 -27.32
C ALA A 17 -22.09 15.44 -26.55
N LEU A 18 -22.25 16.58 -27.21
CA LEU A 18 -22.14 17.92 -26.67
C LEU A 18 -23.34 18.20 -25.75
N GLY A 19 -23.10 18.63 -24.54
CA GLY A 19 -24.11 19.15 -23.62
C GLY A 19 -23.61 20.46 -23.01
N VAL A 20 -24.06 21.55 -23.57
CA VAL A 20 -23.89 22.93 -23.05
C VAL A 20 -24.93 23.15 -21.95
N GLY A 21 -24.51 23.48 -20.75
CA GLY A 21 -25.36 23.86 -19.64
C GLY A 21 -24.71 24.92 -18.78
N THR A 22 -25.01 26.18 -19.11
CA THR A 22 -24.71 27.37 -18.32
C THR A 22 -25.66 27.49 -17.13
N SER A 23 -25.17 27.71 -15.92
CA SER A 23 -25.89 28.38 -14.85
C SER A 23 -24.93 28.99 -13.85
N ALA A 24 -24.92 30.31 -13.85
CA ALA A 24 -24.32 31.17 -12.86
C ALA A 24 -25.24 31.30 -11.65
N ALA A 25 -24.67 31.26 -10.43
CA ALA A 25 -25.29 31.84 -9.27
C ALA A 25 -24.23 32.35 -8.32
N LEU A 26 -24.17 33.65 -8.21
CA LEU A 26 -23.45 34.45 -7.22
C LEU A 26 -24.17 34.37 -5.87
N ALA A 27 -23.47 34.15 -4.78
CA ALA A 27 -23.89 34.60 -3.46
C ALA A 27 -22.65 34.94 -2.64
N ALA A 28 -22.49 36.23 -2.42
CA ALA A 28 -21.58 36.82 -1.43
C ALA A 28 -22.20 36.70 -0.04
N GLY A 29 -21.37 36.36 0.94
CA GLY A 29 -21.73 36.37 2.36
C GLY A 29 -20.52 36.71 3.20
N CYS A 30 -20.38 37.97 3.57
CA CYS A 30 -19.47 38.50 4.57
C CYS A 30 -20.02 38.27 5.98
N GLY A 31 -19.12 38.02 6.95
CA GLY A 31 -19.30 38.10 8.39
C GLY A 31 -18.15 37.33 9.04
N GLY A 32 -17.25 37.85 9.78
CA GLY A 32 -17.18 39.01 10.66
C GLY A 32 -17.25 38.54 12.10
N GLY A 33 -16.14 38.73 12.90
CA GLY A 33 -16.10 38.64 14.35
C GLY A 33 -15.46 37.34 14.89
N GLU A 34 -14.67 37.28 15.90
CA GLU A 34 -14.07 38.28 16.85
C GLU A 34 -12.98 37.54 17.64
N LYS A 35 -11.99 38.27 18.06
CA LYS A 35 -10.92 37.89 18.99
C LYS A 35 -11.46 37.51 20.37
N ALA A 36 -10.82 36.58 21.03
CA ALA A 36 -10.63 36.61 22.48
C ALA A 36 -9.28 35.97 22.81
N GLU A 37 -8.38 36.80 23.26
CA GLU A 37 -7.19 36.48 24.02
C GLU A 37 -7.64 36.26 25.49
N GLU A 38 -7.09 35.23 26.15
CA GLU A 38 -6.79 35.34 27.60
C GLU A 38 -5.79 34.26 28.01
N GLU A 39 -4.81 34.73 28.59
CA GLU A 39 -3.66 34.46 29.38
C GLU A 39 -3.74 33.27 30.36
N GLY A 40 -2.54 32.65 30.54
CA GLY A 40 -2.15 31.64 31.50
C GLY A 40 -2.22 32.06 32.99
N PRO A 41 -1.38 31.62 33.94
CA PRO A 41 -0.53 30.42 34.02
C PRO A 41 -0.87 29.60 35.30
N THR A 42 -0.30 28.41 35.50
CA THR A 42 0.26 28.02 36.80
C THR A 42 1.06 26.72 36.72
N ALA A 43 2.22 26.79 37.29
CA ALA A 43 3.10 25.67 37.59
C ALA A 43 2.44 24.69 38.58
N GLY A 44 2.72 23.42 38.38
CA GLY A 44 2.39 22.35 39.32
C GLY A 44 3.41 21.21 39.15
N GLU A 45 4.46 21.28 39.96
CA GLU A 45 5.35 20.17 40.22
C GLU A 45 4.55 19.03 40.84
N GLY A 46 4.68 17.84 40.28
CA GLY A 46 4.13 16.61 40.82
C GLY A 46 4.94 15.42 40.34
N ALA A 47 6.04 15.14 41.01
CA ALA A 47 6.77 13.91 40.91
C ALA A 47 5.88 12.77 41.45
N VAL A 48 5.54 11.81 40.60
CA VAL A 48 5.11 10.49 41.03
C VAL A 48 5.86 9.42 40.27
N LYS A 49 6.68 8.77 41.03
CA LYS A 49 7.31 7.49 40.82
C LYS A 49 6.23 6.42 40.67
N GLY A 50 6.40 5.53 39.72
CA GLY A 50 5.84 4.19 39.89
C GLY A 50 5.23 3.55 38.67
N ALA A 51 5.75 2.37 38.46
CA ALA A 51 5.15 1.20 37.84
C ALA A 51 5.07 1.16 36.32
N SER A 52 6.07 0.46 35.79
CA SER A 52 5.98 -0.41 34.62
C SER A 52 4.72 -1.28 34.73
N GLU A 53 3.72 -0.98 33.92
CA GLU A 53 2.70 -1.94 33.57
C GLU A 53 2.73 -2.10 32.06
N SER A 54 3.22 -3.26 31.68
CA SER A 54 3.15 -3.83 30.34
C SER A 54 1.70 -3.82 29.89
N ASN A 55 1.35 -2.92 28.98
CA ASN A 55 0.09 -2.97 28.28
C ASN A 55 0.24 -3.89 27.09
N GLU A 56 0.01 -5.19 27.32
CA GLU A 56 -0.24 -6.17 26.28
C GLU A 56 -1.62 -5.87 25.67
N ALA A 57 -1.63 -4.97 24.70
CA ALA A 57 -2.74 -4.89 23.76
C ALA A 57 -2.40 -5.79 22.60
N GLY A 58 -2.95 -7.00 22.61
CA GLY A 58 -2.83 -7.97 21.55
C GLY A 58 -3.37 -7.42 20.25
N GLY A 59 -2.45 -7.14 19.34
CA GLY A 59 -2.67 -7.07 17.92
C GLY A 59 -1.98 -8.28 17.34
N ALA A 60 -2.77 -9.28 16.95
CA ALA A 60 -2.26 -10.46 16.27
C ALA A 60 -1.64 -10.05 14.94
N ASN A 61 -0.34 -9.89 14.93
CA ASN A 61 0.54 -9.94 13.77
C ASN A 61 1.50 -11.12 13.97
N ASP A 62 0.90 -12.31 14.11
CA ASP A 62 1.64 -13.54 13.97
C ASP A 62 1.84 -13.79 12.48
N GLY A 63 3.06 -13.53 11.99
CA GLY A 63 3.40 -13.90 10.64
C GLY A 63 4.55 -13.13 10.00
N VAL A 64 5.47 -12.54 10.79
CA VAL A 64 6.77 -12.19 10.22
C VAL A 64 7.58 -13.47 10.12
N ALA A 65 7.49 -14.13 8.97
CA ALA A 65 8.39 -15.22 8.65
C ALA A 65 9.82 -14.67 8.63
N GLN A 66 10.59 -15.06 9.63
CA GLN A 66 12.05 -14.87 9.62
C GLN A 66 12.57 -15.81 8.53
N VAL A 67 12.85 -15.25 7.35
CA VAL A 67 13.43 -16.03 6.25
C VAL A 67 14.86 -16.37 6.63
N GLU A 68 15.07 -17.61 6.97
CA GLU A 68 16.40 -18.18 7.19
C GLU A 68 17.18 -18.17 5.87
N SER A 69 18.43 -17.73 5.92
CA SER A 69 19.38 -17.55 4.81
C SER A 69 19.33 -18.64 3.75
N GLY A 70 18.83 -18.29 2.57
CA GLY A 70 18.80 -19.19 1.42
C GLY A 70 18.02 -18.65 0.22
N GLY A 71 17.56 -17.40 0.28
CA GLY A 71 16.82 -16.80 -0.82
C GLY A 71 15.36 -17.22 -0.92
N THR A 72 14.87 -18.15 -0.08
CA THR A 72 13.45 -18.54 -0.03
C THR A 72 12.66 -17.52 0.78
N ILE A 73 11.70 -16.86 0.15
CA ILE A 73 10.82 -15.87 0.77
C ILE A 73 9.65 -16.58 1.49
N ALA A 74 9.02 -17.54 0.82
CA ALA A 74 7.90 -18.30 1.35
C ALA A 74 7.71 -19.61 0.58
N GLN A 75 6.91 -20.53 1.13
CA GLN A 75 6.35 -21.65 0.36
C GLN A 75 5.11 -21.16 -0.38
N GLU A 76 4.93 -21.57 -1.62
CA GLU A 76 3.73 -21.22 -2.42
C GLU A 76 2.44 -21.62 -1.70
N SER A 77 2.44 -22.78 -1.02
CA SER A 77 1.29 -23.29 -0.27
C SER A 77 0.88 -22.43 0.92
N ASP A 78 1.82 -21.65 1.45
CA ASP A 78 1.64 -20.87 2.67
C ASP A 78 1.08 -19.47 2.40
N VAL A 79 1.02 -19.07 1.12
CA VAL A 79 0.49 -17.77 0.69
C VAL A 79 -0.77 -17.97 -0.14
N PRO A 80 -1.96 -17.97 0.46
CA PRO A 80 -3.22 -18.10 -0.28
C PRO A 80 -3.41 -16.98 -1.32
N ARG A 81 -4.19 -17.24 -2.37
CA ARG A 81 -4.55 -16.20 -3.35
C ARG A 81 -5.27 -15.03 -2.67
N GLY A 82 -4.97 -13.82 -3.11
CA GLY A 82 -5.51 -12.61 -2.53
C GLY A 82 -4.97 -12.33 -1.12
N SER A 83 -3.81 -12.88 -0.78
CA SER A 83 -3.12 -12.61 0.48
C SER A 83 -1.70 -12.10 0.25
N ALA A 84 -1.05 -11.68 1.32
CA ALA A 84 0.33 -11.21 1.28
C ALA A 84 1.12 -11.65 2.51
N VAL A 85 2.42 -11.74 2.36
CA VAL A 85 3.38 -12.02 3.43
C VAL A 85 4.44 -10.91 3.44
N GLU A 86 4.69 -10.37 4.61
CA GLU A 86 5.77 -9.41 4.83
C GLU A 86 7.08 -10.16 5.12
N PHE A 87 8.17 -9.68 4.56
CA PHE A 87 9.49 -10.25 4.77
C PHE A 87 10.56 -9.16 4.78
N THR A 88 11.77 -9.52 5.18
CA THR A 88 12.93 -8.65 5.04
C THR A 88 13.72 -9.07 3.80
N ASP A 89 13.86 -8.16 2.85
CA ASP A 89 14.67 -8.40 1.66
C ASP A 89 16.15 -8.45 2.04
N GLU A 90 16.80 -9.58 1.84
CA GLU A 90 18.18 -9.82 2.27
C GLU A 90 19.20 -8.93 1.55
N GLU A 91 18.90 -8.54 0.30
CA GLU A 91 19.82 -7.71 -0.47
C GLU A 91 19.84 -6.26 0.03
N THR A 92 18.70 -5.73 0.41
CA THR A 92 18.57 -4.34 0.86
C THR A 92 18.50 -4.19 2.38
N GLY A 93 18.18 -5.26 3.10
CA GLY A 93 17.89 -5.24 4.53
C GLY A 93 16.60 -4.48 4.88
N GLN A 94 15.76 -4.19 3.90
CA GLN A 94 14.53 -3.43 4.08
C GLN A 94 13.30 -4.33 4.12
N GLN A 95 12.24 -3.83 4.71
CA GLN A 95 10.94 -4.50 4.68
C GLN A 95 10.40 -4.56 3.25
N ALA A 96 9.86 -5.72 2.92
CA ALA A 96 9.28 -6.05 1.63
C ALA A 96 7.96 -6.81 1.82
N VAL A 97 7.18 -6.89 0.78
CA VAL A 97 5.90 -7.59 0.78
C VAL A 97 5.79 -8.46 -0.47
N LEU A 98 5.43 -9.70 -0.27
CA LEU A 98 5.09 -10.67 -1.31
C LEU A 98 3.57 -10.78 -1.36
N VAL A 99 2.99 -10.64 -2.54
CA VAL A 99 1.54 -10.72 -2.77
C VAL A 99 1.25 -11.88 -3.72
N HIS A 100 0.32 -12.77 -3.34
CA HIS A 100 -0.27 -13.73 -4.24
C HIS A 100 -1.51 -13.10 -4.89
N LEU A 101 -1.39 -12.69 -6.12
CA LEU A 101 -2.46 -12.02 -6.86
C LEU A 101 -3.65 -12.97 -7.09
N GLU A 102 -4.85 -12.42 -7.21
CA GLU A 102 -6.06 -13.18 -7.54
C GLU A 102 -5.92 -13.98 -8.85
N GLY A 103 -5.13 -13.49 -9.80
CA GLY A 103 -4.79 -14.17 -11.04
C GLY A 103 -3.94 -15.43 -10.87
N GLY A 104 -3.29 -15.58 -9.71
CA GLY A 104 -2.44 -16.72 -9.37
C GLY A 104 -0.95 -16.48 -9.57
N ASP A 105 -0.56 -15.28 -9.99
CA ASP A 105 0.85 -14.88 -10.08
C ASP A 105 1.31 -14.31 -8.73
N PHE A 106 2.62 -14.38 -8.48
CA PHE A 106 3.26 -13.72 -7.35
C PHE A 106 3.91 -12.41 -7.79
N ALA A 107 3.75 -11.38 -6.97
CA ALA A 107 4.42 -10.11 -7.15
C ALA A 107 5.03 -9.66 -5.82
N SER A 108 6.22 -9.09 -5.85
CA SER A 108 6.89 -8.65 -4.64
C SER A 108 7.43 -7.23 -4.79
N TYR A 109 7.32 -6.47 -3.70
CA TYR A 109 7.68 -5.05 -3.68
C TYR A 109 8.39 -4.69 -2.38
N SER A 110 9.25 -3.69 -2.47
CA SER A 110 9.69 -2.97 -1.27
C SER A 110 8.46 -2.42 -0.53
N ALA A 111 8.35 -2.69 0.74
CA ALA A 111 7.27 -2.15 1.57
C ALA A 111 7.51 -0.67 1.96
N ILE A 112 8.52 -0.02 1.40
CA ILE A 112 8.87 1.36 1.71
C ILE A 112 8.11 2.32 0.80
N CYS A 113 7.18 3.08 1.37
CA CYS A 113 6.34 4.04 0.65
C CYS A 113 7.19 5.11 -0.04
N THR A 114 6.97 5.31 -1.34
CA THR A 114 7.72 6.26 -2.18
C THR A 114 7.41 7.73 -1.88
N HIS A 115 6.39 8.02 -1.05
CA HIS A 115 6.09 9.39 -0.62
C HIS A 115 7.02 9.84 0.52
N ARG A 116 7.04 9.13 1.65
CA ARG A 116 7.79 9.48 2.86
C ARG A 116 8.33 8.29 3.65
N GLN A 117 8.62 7.20 2.98
CA GLN A 117 9.31 6.03 3.53
C GLN A 117 8.60 5.35 4.73
N CYS A 118 7.31 5.59 4.93
CA CYS A 118 6.52 4.77 5.83
C CYS A 118 6.35 3.36 5.26
N VAL A 119 6.16 2.38 6.12
CA VAL A 119 5.90 1.01 5.70
C VAL A 119 4.47 0.90 5.20
N VAL A 120 4.29 0.31 4.01
CA VAL A 120 2.98 -0.03 3.47
C VAL A 120 2.58 -1.41 3.94
N GLY A 121 1.27 -1.63 4.14
CA GLY A 121 0.69 -2.93 4.45
C GLY A 121 -0.29 -3.36 3.38
N TYR A 122 -0.59 -4.66 3.32
CA TYR A 122 -1.59 -5.21 2.40
C TYR A 122 -3.00 -5.05 2.98
N SER A 123 -3.92 -4.50 2.20
CA SER A 123 -5.32 -4.35 2.54
C SER A 123 -6.19 -4.34 1.30
N ASP A 124 -7.24 -5.16 1.29
CA ASP A 124 -8.26 -5.19 0.24
C ASP A 124 -7.69 -5.29 -1.19
N GLY A 125 -6.68 -6.13 -1.39
CA GLY A 125 -6.06 -6.33 -2.69
C GLY A 125 -5.02 -5.29 -3.09
N ASN A 126 -4.76 -4.30 -2.25
CA ASN A 126 -3.83 -3.21 -2.51
C ASN A 126 -2.74 -3.11 -1.42
N LEU A 127 -1.70 -2.36 -1.73
CA LEU A 127 -0.67 -1.98 -0.75
C LEU A 127 -0.94 -0.55 -0.30
N ALA A 128 -1.30 -0.37 0.97
CA ALA A 128 -1.73 0.91 1.52
C ALA A 128 -0.72 1.48 2.51
N CYS A 129 -0.41 2.77 2.37
CA CYS A 129 0.46 3.49 3.28
C CYS A 129 -0.38 4.19 4.38
N PRO A 130 -0.23 3.82 5.66
CA PRO A 130 -1.06 4.36 6.74
C PRO A 130 -0.74 5.83 7.07
N CYS A 131 0.44 6.33 6.70
CA CYS A 131 0.88 7.66 7.09
C CYS A 131 0.12 8.78 6.36
N HIS A 132 -0.05 8.66 5.03
CA HIS A 132 -0.64 9.73 4.21
C HIS A 132 -1.60 9.19 3.15
N GLY A 133 -2.01 7.92 3.24
CA GLY A 133 -3.04 7.35 2.41
C GLY A 133 -2.63 7.08 0.96
N SER A 134 -1.34 6.94 0.66
CA SER A 134 -0.93 6.43 -0.65
C SER A 134 -1.35 4.97 -0.79
N VAL A 135 -1.89 4.61 -1.95
CA VAL A 135 -2.33 3.26 -2.29
C VAL A 135 -1.68 2.84 -3.59
N PHE A 136 -1.22 1.60 -3.64
CA PHE A 136 -0.50 1.03 -4.77
C PHE A 136 -1.17 -0.28 -5.19
N ASP A 137 -1.28 -0.50 -6.50
CA ASP A 137 -1.86 -1.72 -7.07
C ASP A 137 -0.76 -2.75 -7.36
N PRO A 138 -0.71 -3.87 -6.62
CA PRO A 138 0.30 -4.90 -6.86
C PRO A 138 0.09 -5.65 -8.19
N ALA A 139 -1.13 -5.68 -8.74
CA ALA A 139 -1.38 -6.31 -10.03
C ALA A 139 -0.92 -5.45 -11.23
N SER A 140 -0.61 -4.19 -10.99
CA SER A 140 -0.17 -3.22 -12.00
C SER A 140 1.27 -2.75 -11.77
N GLY A 141 2.16 -3.61 -11.29
CA GLY A 141 3.57 -3.27 -11.07
C GLY A 141 3.80 -2.29 -9.94
N GLY A 142 2.98 -2.35 -8.88
CA GLY A 142 3.08 -1.43 -7.74
C GLY A 142 2.70 0.01 -8.08
N ALA A 143 1.92 0.22 -9.13
CA ALA A 143 1.51 1.55 -9.58
C ALA A 143 0.70 2.31 -8.52
N VAL A 144 0.89 3.63 -8.45
CA VAL A 144 0.11 4.49 -7.55
C VAL A 144 -1.32 4.60 -8.06
N VAL A 145 -2.30 4.19 -7.25
CA VAL A 145 -3.74 4.35 -7.54
C VAL A 145 -4.36 5.51 -6.78
N ASN A 146 -3.79 5.88 -5.63
CA ASN A 146 -4.28 7.01 -4.83
C ASN A 146 -3.19 7.58 -3.93
N GLY A 147 -3.38 8.82 -3.50
CA GLY A 147 -2.58 9.48 -2.48
C GLY A 147 -1.42 10.32 -3.02
N PRO A 148 -0.55 10.83 -2.14
CA PRO A 148 0.48 11.79 -2.50
C PRO A 148 1.75 11.17 -3.10
N ALA A 149 1.90 9.84 -3.13
CA ALA A 149 3.00 9.20 -3.83
C ALA A 149 2.89 9.46 -5.34
N THR A 150 4.03 9.66 -6.01
CA THR A 150 4.10 9.93 -7.46
C THR A 150 4.90 8.89 -8.23
N GLN A 151 5.50 7.94 -7.51
CA GLN A 151 6.29 6.85 -8.08
C GLN A 151 5.71 5.52 -7.61
N PRO A 152 5.76 4.46 -8.43
CA PRO A 152 5.38 3.12 -8.01
C PRO A 152 6.29 2.62 -6.87
N LEU A 153 5.87 1.55 -6.21
CA LEU A 153 6.75 0.81 -5.33
C LEU A 153 7.86 0.13 -6.15
N LEU A 154 9.03 -0.02 -5.53
CA LEU A 154 10.12 -0.76 -6.15
C LEU A 154 9.77 -2.24 -6.18
N GLU A 155 9.74 -2.82 -7.38
CA GLU A 155 9.54 -4.25 -7.59
C GLU A 155 10.78 -5.04 -7.17
N ILE A 156 10.56 -6.15 -6.49
CA ILE A 156 11.59 -7.14 -6.14
C ILE A 156 11.29 -8.38 -7.00
N PRO A 157 12.17 -8.73 -7.95
CA PRO A 157 11.94 -9.89 -8.79
C PRO A 157 11.86 -11.19 -7.96
N VAL A 158 10.86 -12.00 -8.23
CA VAL A 158 10.67 -13.31 -7.58
C VAL A 158 10.34 -14.38 -8.61
N GLU A 159 10.68 -15.62 -8.31
CA GLU A 159 10.31 -16.77 -9.09
C GLU A 159 9.86 -17.93 -8.19
N VAL A 160 9.02 -18.80 -8.73
CA VAL A 160 8.60 -20.02 -8.05
C VAL A 160 9.44 -21.19 -8.57
N ARG A 161 10.15 -21.86 -7.67
CA ARG A 161 10.93 -23.09 -7.96
C ARG A 161 10.55 -24.18 -6.98
N ASP A 162 10.11 -25.32 -7.49
CA ASP A 162 9.77 -26.50 -6.68
C ASP A 162 8.79 -26.21 -5.52
N GLY A 163 7.88 -25.22 -5.72
CA GLY A 163 6.91 -24.78 -4.71
C GLY A 163 7.46 -23.76 -3.71
N GLU A 164 8.69 -23.32 -3.88
CA GLU A 164 9.30 -22.24 -3.10
C GLU A 164 9.31 -20.94 -3.89
N ILE A 165 8.99 -19.85 -3.23
CA ILE A 165 9.09 -18.51 -3.79
C ILE A 165 10.42 -17.93 -3.36
N ILE A 166 11.27 -17.68 -4.33
CA ILE A 166 12.62 -17.19 -4.10
C ILE A 166 12.82 -15.84 -4.80
N ARG A 167 13.79 -15.07 -4.32
CA ARG A 167 14.25 -13.89 -5.03
C ARG A 167 14.98 -14.30 -6.31
N ALA A 168 14.63 -13.65 -7.44
CA ALA A 168 15.22 -13.90 -8.75
C ALA A 168 16.46 -13.03 -9.02
#